data_bf0e1c5a91626a547b58a3a5544fa0d5
#
_entry.id   bf0e1c5a91626a547b58a3a5544fa0d5
#
_cell.length_a   1.000
_cell.length_b   1.000
_cell.length_c   1.000
_cell.angle_alpha   90.00
_cell.angle_beta   90.00
_cell.angle_gamma   90.00
#
_symmetry.space_group_name_H-M   'P 1'
#
loop_
_entity.id
_entity.type
_entity.pdbx_description
1 polymer ?
#
loop_
_entity_poly.entity_id
_entity_poly.type
_entity_poly.pdbx_seq_one_letter_code
_entity_poly.pdbx_strand_id
1 'polypeptide(L)'
;MQYSPLFKKTLFNASRRAILENELILRKFLTGYVLKHYNVSDLKNLNDLLEKISDNDLYGILIGSKNIENLPDYDNKKYSSILLDLKNFTSKDFTI
;
A
#
# COMPACT_ATOMS: atom_id res chain seq x y z
N MET A 1 12.77 -2.30 12.24
CA MET A 1 11.77 -1.41 12.87
C MET A 1 10.80 -2.26 13.67
N GLN A 2 10.63 -1.92 14.94
CA GLN A 2 9.62 -2.57 15.75
C GLN A 2 8.29 -1.86 15.59
N TYR A 3 7.25 -2.36 16.27
CA TYR A 3 5.90 -1.82 16.17
C TYR A 3 5.81 -0.43 16.78
N SER A 4 6.34 0.56 16.05
CA SER A 4 6.25 1.96 16.41
C SER A 4 4.78 2.42 16.37
N PRO A 5 4.43 3.55 17.03
CA PRO A 5 3.08 4.10 16.91
C PRO A 5 2.67 4.36 15.47
N LEU A 6 3.60 4.81 14.62
CA LEU A 6 3.32 5.05 13.22
C LEU A 6 3.02 3.75 12.46
N PHE A 7 3.76 2.68 12.75
CA PHE A 7 3.51 1.38 12.14
C PHE A 7 2.14 0.84 12.54
N LYS A 8 1.79 0.97 13.83
CA LYS A 8 0.48 0.55 14.33
C LYS A 8 -0.65 1.33 13.66
N LYS A 9 -0.47 2.63 13.50
CA LYS A 9 -1.45 3.48 12.81
C LYS A 9 -1.62 3.05 11.36
N THR A 10 -0.52 2.77 10.68
CA THR A 10 -0.55 2.33 9.29
C THR A 10 -1.23 0.97 9.16
N LEU A 11 -0.94 0.06 10.07
CA LEU A 11 -1.59 -1.25 10.10
C LEU A 11 -3.09 -1.12 10.34
N PHE A 12 -3.49 -0.21 11.24
CA PHE A 12 -4.89 0.08 11.49
C PHE A 12 -5.59 0.60 10.22
N ASN A 13 -4.96 1.55 9.52
CA ASN A 13 -5.51 2.08 8.28
C ASN A 13 -5.61 0.99 7.19
N ALA A 14 -4.64 0.10 7.15
CA ALA A 14 -4.66 -1.03 6.22
C ALA A 14 -5.78 -2.02 6.54
N SER A 15 -6.14 -2.15 7.80
CA SER A 15 -7.19 -3.09 8.25
C SER A 15 -8.61 -2.54 8.12
N ARG A 16 -8.76 -1.28 7.76
CA ARG A 16 -10.06 -0.61 7.62
C ARG A 16 -10.49 -0.45 6.16
N ARG A 17 -10.10 -1.38 5.32
CA ARG A 17 -10.45 -1.31 3.90
C ARG A 17 -11.80 -2.01 3.66
N ALA A 18 -12.60 -1.42 2.77
CA ALA A 18 -13.90 -1.97 2.39
C ALA A 18 -13.77 -3.22 1.52
N ILE A 19 -12.67 -3.33 0.77
CA ILE A 19 -12.42 -4.50 -0.08
C ILE A 19 -11.47 -5.43 0.67
N LEU A 20 -11.91 -6.65 0.93
CA LEU A 20 -11.16 -7.63 1.71
C LEU A 20 -9.80 -7.95 1.10
N GLU A 21 -9.73 -8.05 -0.22
CA GLU A 21 -8.47 -8.34 -0.92
C GLU A 21 -7.43 -7.27 -0.64
N ASN A 22 -7.85 -6.00 -0.60
CA ASN A 22 -6.95 -4.89 -0.27
C ASN A 22 -6.39 -5.05 1.15
N GLU A 23 -7.27 -5.37 2.10
CA GLU A 23 -6.84 -5.55 3.49
C GLU A 23 -5.82 -6.69 3.60
N LEU A 24 -6.09 -7.82 2.99
CA LEU A 24 -5.21 -8.99 3.06
C LEU A 24 -3.84 -8.69 2.45
N ILE A 25 -3.81 -8.07 1.29
CA ILE A 25 -2.56 -7.73 0.60
C ILE A 25 -1.77 -6.70 1.41
N LEU A 26 -2.43 -5.66 1.90
CA LEU A 26 -1.77 -4.60 2.67
C LEU A 26 -1.18 -5.14 3.97
N ARG A 27 -1.88 -6.01 4.67
CA ARG A 27 -1.36 -6.59 5.91
C ARG A 27 -0.12 -7.42 5.66
N LYS A 28 -0.12 -8.23 4.62
CA LYS A 28 1.06 -9.02 4.25
C LYS A 28 2.21 -8.14 3.74
N PHE A 29 1.88 -7.09 3.01
CA PHE A 29 2.88 -6.12 2.56
C PHE A 29 3.57 -5.46 3.75
N LEU A 30 2.79 -5.00 4.73
CA LEU A 30 3.33 -4.34 5.91
C LEU A 30 4.24 -5.28 6.71
N THR A 31 3.80 -6.50 6.96
CA THR A 31 4.57 -7.42 7.80
C THR A 31 5.71 -8.10 7.05
N GLY A 32 5.57 -8.30 5.75
CA GLY A 32 6.56 -9.03 4.95
C GLY A 32 7.55 -8.17 4.19
N TYR A 33 7.18 -6.93 3.87
CA TYR A 33 8.02 -6.06 3.06
C TYR A 33 8.40 -4.76 3.78
N VAL A 34 7.41 -4.05 4.29
CA VAL A 34 7.63 -2.72 4.89
C VAL A 34 8.55 -2.77 6.10
N LEU A 35 8.38 -3.75 6.96
CA LEU A 35 9.24 -3.92 8.13
C LEU A 35 10.71 -4.10 7.78
N LYS A 36 11.00 -4.67 6.60
CA LYS A 36 12.36 -4.97 6.17
C LYS A 36 12.97 -3.86 5.32
N HIS A 37 12.15 -3.10 4.60
CA HIS A 37 12.65 -2.23 3.54
C HIS A 37 12.32 -0.75 3.72
N TYR A 38 11.29 -0.42 4.51
CA TYR A 38 10.86 0.97 4.65
C TYR A 38 11.46 1.61 5.90
N ASN A 39 11.91 2.85 5.74
CA ASN A 39 12.28 3.70 6.87
C ASN A 39 11.05 4.50 7.35
N VAL A 40 11.25 5.38 8.33
CA VAL A 40 10.15 6.18 8.89
C VAL A 40 9.52 7.09 7.84
N SER A 41 10.33 7.68 6.98
CA SER A 41 9.83 8.57 5.91
C SER A 41 8.96 7.80 4.92
N ASP A 42 9.40 6.62 4.52
CA ASP A 42 8.63 5.75 3.62
C ASP A 42 7.30 5.34 4.26
N LEU A 43 7.34 5.02 5.54
CA LEU A 43 6.15 4.61 6.28
C LEU A 43 5.15 5.75 6.41
N LYS A 44 5.61 6.98 6.62
CA LYS A 44 4.73 8.15 6.62
C LYS A 44 4.04 8.33 5.27
N ASN A 45 4.78 8.16 4.19
CA ASN A 45 4.23 8.27 2.85
C ASN A 45 3.20 7.19 2.57
N LEU A 46 3.47 5.97 3.03
CA LEU A 46 2.50 4.87 2.90
C LEU A 46 1.24 5.16 3.67
N ASN A 47 1.36 5.63 4.92
CA ASN A 47 0.20 5.97 5.74
C ASN A 47 -0.63 7.08 5.08
N ASP A 48 0.02 8.13 4.57
CA ASP A 48 -0.67 9.22 3.86
C ASP A 48 -1.41 8.69 2.63
N LEU A 49 -0.78 7.81 1.88
CA LEU A 49 -1.41 7.20 0.71
C LEU A 49 -2.66 6.41 1.11
N LEU A 50 -2.56 5.59 2.14
CA LEU A 50 -3.68 4.77 2.60
C LEU A 50 -4.84 5.61 3.13
N GLU A 51 -4.58 6.80 3.64
CA GLU A 51 -5.63 7.70 4.08
C GLU A 51 -6.34 8.40 2.91
N LYS A 52 -5.69 8.49 1.76
CA LYS A 52 -6.21 9.20 0.60
C LYS A 52 -6.86 8.30 -0.45
N ILE A 53 -6.23 7.16 -0.72
CA ILE A 53 -6.64 6.33 -1.85
C ILE A 53 -7.93 5.58 -1.55
N SER A 54 -8.85 5.59 -2.50
CA SER A 54 -10.08 4.80 -2.37
C SER A 54 -9.77 3.31 -2.58
N ASP A 55 -10.63 2.45 -2.03
CA ASP A 55 -10.47 1.02 -2.21
C ASP A 55 -10.60 0.60 -3.67
N ASN A 56 -11.49 1.25 -4.42
CA ASN A 56 -11.65 0.95 -5.84
C ASN A 56 -10.39 1.26 -6.64
N ASP A 57 -9.76 2.41 -6.38
CA ASP A 57 -8.53 2.79 -7.05
C ASP A 57 -7.38 1.86 -6.67
N LEU A 58 -7.25 1.57 -5.39
CA LEU A 58 -6.21 0.68 -4.91
C LEU A 58 -6.36 -0.72 -5.52
N TYR A 59 -7.55 -1.26 -5.46
CA TYR A 59 -7.84 -2.59 -6.02
C TYR A 59 -7.55 -2.61 -7.53
N GLY A 60 -7.98 -1.56 -8.25
CA GLY A 60 -7.72 -1.45 -9.68
C GLY A 60 -6.23 -1.48 -10.02
N ILE A 61 -5.41 -0.81 -9.22
CA ILE A 61 -3.95 -0.82 -9.41
C ILE A 61 -3.39 -2.22 -9.12
N LEU A 62 -3.84 -2.85 -8.04
CA LEU A 62 -3.31 -4.16 -7.63
C LEU A 62 -3.62 -5.26 -8.63
N ILE A 63 -4.81 -5.24 -9.24
CA ILE A 63 -5.18 -6.25 -10.24
C ILE A 63 -4.82 -5.85 -11.67
N GLY A 64 -4.28 -4.65 -11.85
CA GLY A 64 -3.83 -4.19 -13.17
C GLY A 64 -4.90 -3.58 -14.07
N SER A 65 -6.12 -3.35 -13.57
CA SER A 65 -7.18 -2.72 -14.36
C SER A 65 -7.04 -1.21 -14.43
N LYS A 66 -6.24 -0.62 -13.54
CA LYS A 66 -5.92 0.81 -13.54
C LYS A 66 -4.41 0.99 -13.49
N ASN A 67 -3.92 2.01 -14.19
CA ASN A 67 -2.52 2.40 -14.13
C ASN A 67 -2.36 3.63 -13.25
N ILE A 68 -1.20 3.76 -12.60
CA ILE A 68 -0.90 4.90 -11.73
C ILE A 68 -1.04 6.21 -12.49
N GLU A 69 -0.60 6.23 -13.74
CA GLU A 69 -0.66 7.42 -14.60
C GLU A 69 -2.11 7.86 -14.91
N ASN A 70 -3.09 6.98 -14.71
CA ASN A 70 -4.50 7.32 -14.85
C ASN A 70 -5.09 7.92 -13.57
N LEU A 71 -4.29 8.02 -12.52
CA LEU A 71 -4.68 8.53 -11.21
C LEU A 71 -3.74 9.69 -10.84
N PRO A 72 -3.96 10.89 -11.40
CA PRO A 72 -2.99 12.00 -11.25
C PRO A 72 -2.71 12.40 -9.81
N ASP A 73 -3.66 12.19 -8.90
CA ASP A 73 -3.45 12.50 -7.48
C ASP A 73 -2.39 11.61 -6.84
N TYR A 74 -2.09 10.48 -7.44
CA TYR A 74 -1.14 9.49 -6.91
C TYR A 74 0.07 9.29 -7.83
N ASP A 75 0.10 9.98 -8.97
CA ASP A 75 1.20 9.88 -9.94
C ASP A 75 2.28 10.90 -9.62
N ASN A 76 2.96 10.68 -8.49
CA ASN A 76 4.11 11.47 -8.07
C ASN A 76 5.10 10.55 -7.35
N LYS A 77 6.32 11.02 -7.17
CA LYS A 77 7.39 10.19 -6.58
C LYS A 77 7.01 9.63 -5.21
N LYS A 78 6.27 10.40 -4.43
CA LYS A 78 5.90 10.04 -3.07
C LYS A 78 5.00 8.78 -3.04
N TYR A 79 4.03 8.71 -3.94
CA TYR A 79 3.05 7.63 -3.94
C TYR A 79 3.30 6.58 -5.00
N SER A 80 3.81 6.98 -6.17
CA SER A 80 3.98 6.05 -7.28
C SER A 80 4.99 4.94 -6.94
N SER A 81 6.06 5.24 -6.22
CA SER A 81 7.02 4.22 -5.83
C SER A 81 6.41 3.21 -4.86
N ILE A 82 5.55 3.66 -3.95
CA ILE A 82 4.85 2.77 -3.01
C ILE A 82 3.86 1.88 -3.75
N LEU A 83 3.10 2.45 -4.66
CA LEU A 83 2.14 1.70 -5.47
C LEU A 83 2.84 0.67 -6.35
N LEU A 84 4.01 1.02 -6.88
CA LEU A 84 4.81 0.09 -7.65
C LEU A 84 5.33 -1.06 -6.78
N ASP A 85 5.81 -0.76 -5.57
CA ASP A 85 6.24 -1.78 -4.61
C ASP A 85 5.10 -2.73 -4.27
N LEU A 86 3.90 -2.19 -4.01
CA LEU A 86 2.70 -2.97 -3.74
C LEU A 86 2.35 -3.88 -4.91
N LYS A 87 2.39 -3.34 -6.11
CA LYS A 87 2.07 -4.09 -7.31
C LYS A 87 3.05 -5.23 -7.54
N ASN A 88 4.34 -4.97 -7.34
CA ASN A 88 5.38 -5.98 -7.47
C ASN A 88 5.26 -7.06 -6.39
N PHE A 89 4.96 -6.65 -5.17
CA PHE A 89 4.74 -7.59 -4.07
C PHE A 89 3.55 -8.51 -4.36
N THR A 90 2.45 -7.94 -4.83
CA THR A 90 1.24 -8.69 -5.18
C THR A 90 1.52 -9.71 -6.28
N SER A 91 2.30 -9.33 -7.28
CA SER A 91 2.63 -10.22 -8.40
C SER A 91 3.50 -11.40 -7.98
N LYS A 92 4.35 -11.22 -6.96
CA LYS A 92 5.27 -12.27 -6.51
C LYS A 92 4.64 -13.20 -5.47
N ASP A 93 3.93 -12.63 -4.51
CA ASP A 93 3.48 -13.34 -3.32
C ASP A 93 2.01 -13.72 -3.34
N PHE A 94 1.25 -13.21 -4.29
CA PHE A 94 -0.15 -13.55 -4.45
C PHE A 94 -0.40 -14.01 -5.88
N THR A 95 -0.82 -15.24 -6.01
CA THR A 95 -1.33 -15.74 -7.28
C THR A 95 -2.82 -15.41 -7.28
N ILE A 96 -3.16 -14.40 -8.01
CA ILE A 96 -4.56 -14.01 -8.15
C ILE A 96 -5.15 -14.68 -9.38
#